data_9601dd06af9cf26b05f0c0ff02207c5b
#
_entry.id   9601dd06af9cf26b05f0c0ff02207c5b
#
_cell.length_a   1.000
_cell.length_b   1.000
_cell.length_c   1.000
_cell.angle_alpha   90.00
_cell.angle_beta   90.00
_cell.angle_gamma   90.00
#
_symmetry.space_group_name_H-M   'P 1'
#
loop_
_entity.id
_entity.type
_entity.pdbx_description
1 polymer ?
#
loop_
_entity_poly.entity_id
_entity_poly.type
_entity_poly.pdbx_seq_one_letter_code
_entity_poly.pdbx_strand_id
1 'polypeptide(L)'
;MTLFIYVPCPHTSEVLTDVLIDALMEWNVDTKLSTITVDNCTTNDALIGKIKEKLQLSKLIHDETHIHMRWASHILNLVVKIGLEVIKGAIENVRNSVAYWTTTSKRVDAFENSCRQLNIPYSKKLGLDCPTRWNSTYMMLKVALMYKEVFGSLKQRDSQCKTFPNSFDWENAQEICGRLELFDNVTSIFFGTKYPTTNLYFPKICEIRLELSKWSSCSNIIVQKMATQMIAKFNHYWGIVHELTGVAAIFDPQYEEKSMESSHRSCDYMGSTSTHEMDGDENLSAWDKYVKAKNRVPQSVLKTEFDHYLEEGIEPESQEFDILMWWKLRATKYPILQAIAKDILAIPVSIVASESTFSTSGRLISPHRSRLKPNTIEVLMCAQSWLWEIINKGV
;
A
#
# COMPACT_ATOMS: atom_id res chain seq x y z
N MET A 1 -3.96 -6.06 -17.76
CA MET A 1 -5.15 -5.73 -18.57
C MET A 1 -6.20 -5.16 -17.62
N THR A 2 -6.78 -4.01 -17.93
CA THR A 2 -7.81 -3.38 -17.09
C THR A 2 -9.15 -3.52 -17.79
N LEU A 3 -10.15 -4.03 -17.08
CA LEU A 3 -11.52 -4.19 -17.55
C LEU A 3 -12.43 -3.24 -16.77
N PHE A 4 -13.33 -2.57 -17.46
CA PHE A 4 -14.40 -1.78 -16.89
C PHE A 4 -15.71 -2.50 -17.09
N ILE A 5 -16.47 -2.68 -16.02
CA ILE A 5 -17.75 -3.35 -16.09
C ILE A 5 -18.79 -2.47 -15.43
N TYR A 6 -19.92 -2.26 -16.10
CA TYR A 6 -21.06 -1.59 -15.51
C TYR A 6 -21.75 -2.49 -14.50
N VAL A 7 -21.91 -2.01 -13.29
CA VAL A 7 -22.68 -2.69 -12.24
C VAL A 7 -24.01 -1.97 -12.04
N PRO A 8 -25.14 -2.66 -12.24
CA PRO A 8 -26.46 -2.05 -12.01
C PRO A 8 -26.71 -1.82 -10.52
N CYS A 9 -27.52 -0.80 -10.20
CA CYS A 9 -27.99 -0.58 -8.83
C CYS A 9 -29.07 -1.62 -8.46
N PRO A 10 -29.17 -2.02 -7.17
CA PRO A 10 -28.30 -1.61 -6.05
C PRO A 10 -26.95 -2.35 -6.06
N HIS A 11 -25.88 -1.71 -5.59
CA HIS A 11 -24.54 -2.28 -5.51
C HIS A 11 -24.40 -3.21 -4.28
N THR A 12 -25.19 -4.27 -4.24
CA THR A 12 -25.11 -5.29 -3.19
C THR A 12 -24.01 -6.31 -3.50
N SER A 13 -23.59 -7.08 -2.48
CA SER A 13 -22.60 -8.15 -2.69
C SER A 13 -23.08 -9.19 -3.70
N GLU A 14 -24.41 -9.48 -3.79
CA GLU A 14 -24.99 -10.38 -4.76
C GLU A 14 -24.75 -9.89 -6.20
N VAL A 15 -25.20 -8.67 -6.49
CA VAL A 15 -25.09 -8.07 -7.84
C VAL A 15 -23.64 -7.97 -8.25
N LEU A 16 -22.74 -7.57 -7.33
CA LEU A 16 -21.30 -7.51 -7.60
C LEU A 16 -20.72 -8.90 -7.89
N THR A 17 -21.16 -9.94 -7.15
CA THR A 17 -20.73 -11.32 -7.37
C THR A 17 -21.12 -11.82 -8.74
N ASP A 18 -22.39 -11.61 -9.13
CA ASP A 18 -22.91 -12.10 -10.41
C ASP A 18 -22.17 -11.44 -11.58
N VAL A 19 -22.05 -10.12 -11.58
CA VAL A 19 -21.34 -9.37 -12.62
C VAL A 19 -19.87 -9.79 -12.72
N LEU A 20 -19.20 -10.03 -11.59
CA LEU A 20 -17.80 -10.45 -11.60
C LEU A 20 -17.64 -11.88 -12.13
N ILE A 21 -18.50 -12.81 -11.72
CA ILE A 21 -18.46 -14.21 -12.21
C ILE A 21 -18.74 -14.26 -13.71
N ASP A 22 -19.76 -13.54 -14.18
CA ASP A 22 -20.08 -13.48 -15.61
C ASP A 22 -18.86 -12.99 -16.41
N ALA A 23 -18.19 -11.95 -15.93
CA ALA A 23 -16.96 -11.43 -16.57
C ALA A 23 -15.81 -12.45 -16.54
N LEU A 24 -15.60 -13.15 -15.43
CA LEU A 24 -14.56 -14.20 -15.32
C LEU A 24 -14.83 -15.35 -16.30
N MET A 25 -16.11 -15.77 -16.44
CA MET A 25 -16.53 -16.79 -17.38
C MET A 25 -16.38 -16.36 -18.83
N GLU A 26 -16.77 -15.12 -19.16
CA GLU A 26 -16.61 -14.55 -20.51
C GLU A 26 -15.14 -14.58 -20.96
N TRP A 27 -14.23 -14.35 -20.04
CA TRP A 27 -12.78 -14.36 -20.30
C TRP A 27 -12.12 -15.72 -20.11
N ASN A 28 -12.86 -16.77 -19.75
CA ASN A 28 -12.36 -18.12 -19.48
C ASN A 28 -11.23 -18.14 -18.42
N VAL A 29 -11.37 -17.33 -17.37
CA VAL A 29 -10.42 -17.25 -16.24
C VAL A 29 -11.03 -17.63 -14.89
N ASP A 30 -12.30 -18.01 -14.85
CA ASP A 30 -13.03 -18.46 -13.68
C ASP A 30 -12.35 -19.64 -12.96
N THR A 31 -11.80 -20.60 -13.72
CA THR A 31 -11.05 -21.74 -13.20
C THR A 31 -9.58 -21.47 -12.90
N LYS A 32 -9.09 -20.27 -13.20
CA LYS A 32 -7.70 -19.85 -13.02
C LYS A 32 -7.53 -18.81 -11.91
N LEU A 33 -8.59 -18.51 -11.19
CA LEU A 33 -8.59 -17.54 -10.12
C LEU A 33 -7.80 -18.10 -8.93
N SER A 34 -6.73 -17.43 -8.52
CA SER A 34 -5.92 -17.78 -7.35
C SER A 34 -6.16 -16.82 -6.18
N THR A 35 -6.18 -15.53 -6.45
CA THR A 35 -6.37 -14.49 -5.42
C THR A 35 -7.21 -13.34 -5.95
N ILE A 36 -7.89 -12.65 -5.04
CA ILE A 36 -8.65 -11.43 -5.33
C ILE A 36 -8.18 -10.35 -4.36
N THR A 37 -7.66 -9.24 -4.89
CA THR A 37 -7.27 -8.10 -4.09
C THR A 37 -8.36 -7.04 -4.13
N VAL A 38 -8.92 -6.71 -2.97
CA VAL A 38 -9.99 -5.71 -2.80
C VAL A 38 -9.70 -4.79 -1.61
N ASP A 39 -10.41 -3.67 -1.51
CA ASP A 39 -10.35 -2.81 -0.33
C ASP A 39 -11.08 -3.43 0.89
N ASN A 40 -10.83 -2.88 2.07
CA ASN A 40 -11.34 -3.39 3.35
C ASN A 40 -12.77 -2.88 3.62
N CYS A 41 -13.72 -3.21 2.75
CA CYS A 41 -15.12 -2.86 2.92
C CYS A 41 -15.92 -4.14 3.21
N THR A 42 -16.90 -4.06 4.09
CA THR A 42 -17.74 -5.22 4.50
C THR A 42 -18.50 -5.85 3.33
N THR A 43 -18.87 -5.05 2.32
CA THR A 43 -19.48 -5.55 1.09
C THR A 43 -18.51 -6.44 0.32
N ASN A 44 -17.22 -6.13 0.32
CA ASN A 44 -16.21 -6.94 -0.34
C ASN A 44 -15.90 -8.23 0.42
N ASP A 45 -15.93 -8.22 1.76
CA ASP A 45 -15.81 -9.46 2.54
C ASP A 45 -16.96 -10.42 2.20
N ALA A 46 -18.21 -9.91 2.10
CA ALA A 46 -19.37 -10.70 1.68
C ALA A 46 -19.28 -11.17 0.21
N LEU A 47 -18.76 -10.31 -0.70
CA LEU A 47 -18.49 -10.64 -2.10
C LEU A 47 -17.53 -11.83 -2.21
N ILE A 48 -16.41 -11.80 -1.51
CA ILE A 48 -15.42 -12.89 -1.52
C ILE A 48 -16.03 -14.21 -1.05
N GLY A 49 -16.83 -14.19 0.04
CA GLY A 49 -17.54 -15.38 0.53
C GLY A 49 -18.43 -16.01 -0.56
N LYS A 50 -19.21 -15.18 -1.26
CA LYS A 50 -20.11 -15.64 -2.34
C LYS A 50 -19.38 -16.16 -3.58
N ILE A 51 -18.25 -15.55 -3.93
CA ILE A 51 -17.39 -16.02 -5.05
C ILE A 51 -16.84 -17.41 -4.72
N LYS A 52 -16.36 -17.62 -3.48
CA LYS A 52 -15.89 -18.93 -3.02
C LYS A 52 -16.95 -20.01 -3.18
N GLU A 53 -18.17 -19.73 -2.74
CA GLU A 53 -19.31 -20.66 -2.84
C GLU A 53 -19.65 -20.97 -4.30
N LYS A 54 -19.81 -19.94 -5.15
CA LYS A 54 -20.25 -20.10 -6.54
C LYS A 54 -19.23 -20.78 -7.43
N LEU A 55 -17.95 -20.44 -7.31
CA LEU A 55 -16.88 -21.04 -8.10
C LEU A 55 -16.35 -22.35 -7.52
N GLN A 56 -16.86 -22.78 -6.36
CA GLN A 56 -16.38 -23.99 -5.67
C GLN A 56 -14.85 -24.02 -5.54
N LEU A 57 -14.25 -22.87 -5.22
CA LEU A 57 -12.81 -22.68 -5.19
C LEU A 57 -12.10 -23.60 -4.17
N SER A 58 -12.81 -24.14 -3.20
CA SER A 58 -12.31 -25.18 -2.28
C SER A 58 -11.75 -26.42 -2.97
N LYS A 59 -12.13 -26.65 -4.23
CA LYS A 59 -11.56 -27.73 -5.06
C LYS A 59 -10.31 -27.34 -5.82
N LEU A 60 -10.07 -26.03 -6.00
CA LEU A 60 -8.97 -25.48 -6.80
C LEU A 60 -7.81 -25.01 -5.93
N ILE A 61 -8.07 -24.59 -4.70
CA ILE A 61 -7.08 -24.04 -3.78
C ILE A 61 -7.20 -24.77 -2.45
N HIS A 62 -6.11 -25.37 -2.00
CA HIS A 62 -6.07 -26.18 -0.75
C HIS A 62 -6.39 -25.37 0.51
N ASP A 63 -6.26 -24.03 0.48
CA ASP A 63 -6.54 -23.17 1.62
C ASP A 63 -7.35 -21.94 1.19
N GLU A 64 -8.60 -21.87 1.65
CA GLU A 64 -9.54 -20.78 1.35
C GLU A 64 -9.11 -19.44 1.96
N THR A 65 -8.19 -19.43 2.92
CA THR A 65 -7.76 -18.22 3.64
C THR A 65 -6.99 -17.27 2.74
N HIS A 66 -6.28 -17.78 1.72
CA HIS A 66 -5.38 -17.00 0.87
C HIS A 66 -6.03 -16.37 -0.38
N ILE A 67 -7.33 -16.65 -0.63
CA ILE A 67 -8.04 -16.07 -1.79
C ILE A 67 -8.20 -14.54 -1.64
N HIS A 68 -8.43 -14.06 -0.42
CA HIS A 68 -8.67 -12.66 -0.13
C HIS A 68 -7.38 -11.94 0.27
N MET A 69 -6.76 -11.24 -0.68
CA MET A 69 -5.66 -10.33 -0.37
C MET A 69 -6.21 -8.95 -0.06
N ARG A 70 -5.90 -8.44 1.14
CA ARG A 70 -6.26 -7.08 1.53
C ARG A 70 -5.28 -6.08 0.95
N TRP A 71 -5.80 -4.98 0.46
CA TRP A 71 -5.01 -3.94 -0.18
C TRP A 71 -4.03 -3.27 0.79
N ALA A 72 -2.73 -3.43 0.51
CA ALA A 72 -1.64 -2.95 1.34
C ALA A 72 -1.67 -1.43 1.58
N SER A 73 -1.86 -0.66 0.52
CA SER A 73 -1.89 0.81 0.62
C SER A 73 -3.09 1.33 1.40
N HIS A 74 -4.22 0.59 1.43
CA HIS A 74 -5.37 0.94 2.26
C HIS A 74 -5.05 0.74 3.74
N ILE A 75 -4.37 -0.35 4.09
CA ILE A 75 -3.93 -0.60 5.46
C ILE A 75 -2.97 0.51 5.91
N LEU A 76 -1.98 0.85 5.08
CA LEU A 76 -1.06 1.96 5.37
C LEU A 76 -1.81 3.29 5.53
N ASN A 77 -2.81 3.57 4.67
CA ASN A 77 -3.65 4.75 4.79
C ASN A 77 -4.37 4.80 6.15
N LEU A 78 -4.92 3.69 6.62
CA LEU A 78 -5.60 3.62 7.92
C LEU A 78 -4.63 3.80 9.09
N VAL A 79 -3.43 3.21 9.01
CA VAL A 79 -2.39 3.32 10.03
C VAL A 79 -1.87 4.75 10.12
N VAL A 80 -1.57 5.40 8.99
CA VAL A 80 -1.05 6.77 8.99
C VAL A 80 -2.13 7.77 9.41
N LYS A 81 -3.38 7.60 8.96
CA LYS A 81 -4.48 8.50 9.34
C LYS A 81 -4.69 8.57 10.85
N ILE A 82 -4.66 7.42 11.54
CA ILE A 82 -4.82 7.43 13.00
C ILE A 82 -3.65 8.12 13.68
N GLY A 83 -2.44 8.03 13.13
CA GLY A 83 -1.28 8.78 13.61
C GLY A 83 -1.44 10.29 13.41
N LEU A 84 -1.94 10.73 12.25
CA LEU A 84 -2.16 12.15 11.92
C LEU A 84 -3.24 12.82 12.78
N GLU A 85 -4.19 12.07 13.34
CA GLU A 85 -5.18 12.62 14.27
C GLU A 85 -4.52 13.26 15.51
N VAL A 86 -3.32 12.80 15.91
CA VAL A 86 -2.58 13.35 17.06
C VAL A 86 -2.18 14.81 16.84
N ILE A 87 -1.90 15.20 15.59
CA ILE A 87 -1.54 16.59 15.21
C ILE A 87 -2.62 17.27 14.37
N LYS A 88 -3.86 16.81 14.48
CA LYS A 88 -5.00 17.31 13.67
C LYS A 88 -5.11 18.84 13.70
N GLY A 89 -4.97 19.47 14.87
CA GLY A 89 -5.03 20.93 15.01
C GLY A 89 -3.95 21.64 14.18
N ALA A 90 -2.72 21.15 14.20
CA ALA A 90 -1.63 21.70 13.40
C ALA A 90 -1.90 21.53 11.90
N ILE A 91 -2.39 20.36 11.48
CA ILE A 91 -2.78 20.08 10.08
C ILE A 91 -3.88 21.04 9.65
N GLU A 92 -4.92 21.25 10.45
CA GLU A 92 -6.03 22.15 10.15
C GLU A 92 -5.56 23.60 10.03
N ASN A 93 -4.66 24.06 10.90
CA ASN A 93 -4.09 25.41 10.82
C ASN A 93 -3.29 25.60 9.52
N VAL A 94 -2.47 24.63 9.13
CA VAL A 94 -1.73 24.66 7.85
C VAL A 94 -2.71 24.62 6.67
N ARG A 95 -3.68 23.70 6.68
CA ARG A 95 -4.70 23.54 5.63
C ARG A 95 -5.48 24.84 5.41
N ASN A 96 -5.95 25.45 6.48
CA ASN A 96 -6.71 26.71 6.42
C ASN A 96 -5.85 27.85 5.85
N SER A 97 -4.57 27.90 6.22
CA SER A 97 -3.64 28.88 5.63
C SER A 97 -3.40 28.64 4.15
N VAL A 98 -3.16 27.38 3.74
CA VAL A 98 -3.01 27.00 2.33
C VAL A 98 -4.29 27.33 1.56
N ALA A 99 -5.47 26.98 2.09
CA ALA A 99 -6.77 27.30 1.49
C ALA A 99 -6.91 28.80 1.26
N TYR A 100 -6.57 29.60 2.27
CA TYR A 100 -6.66 31.05 2.17
C TYR A 100 -5.81 31.62 1.03
N TRP A 101 -4.55 31.18 0.93
CA TRP A 101 -3.60 31.70 -0.06
C TRP A 101 -3.80 31.13 -1.48
N THR A 102 -4.56 30.05 -1.62
CA THR A 102 -4.85 29.43 -2.93
C THR A 102 -6.24 29.79 -3.49
N THR A 103 -7.09 30.51 -2.72
CA THR A 103 -8.51 30.73 -3.09
C THR A 103 -8.68 31.67 -4.30
N THR A 104 -7.84 32.69 -4.46
CA THR A 104 -7.95 33.68 -5.54
C THR A 104 -6.59 33.95 -6.18
N SER A 105 -6.59 34.30 -7.49
CA SER A 105 -5.36 34.66 -8.21
C SER A 105 -4.59 35.79 -7.52
N LYS A 106 -5.29 36.81 -7.03
CA LYS A 106 -4.67 37.92 -6.29
C LYS A 106 -3.90 37.46 -5.04
N ARG A 107 -4.41 36.47 -4.29
CA ARG A 107 -3.72 35.91 -3.14
C ARG A 107 -2.54 35.04 -3.56
N VAL A 108 -2.68 34.27 -4.62
CA VAL A 108 -1.58 33.48 -5.19
C VAL A 108 -0.44 34.43 -5.60
N ASP A 109 -0.76 35.51 -6.32
CA ASP A 109 0.25 36.51 -6.74
C ASP A 109 0.92 37.17 -5.53
N ALA A 110 0.14 37.48 -4.47
CA ALA A 110 0.70 38.05 -3.24
C ALA A 110 1.65 37.09 -2.52
N PHE A 111 1.31 35.78 -2.51
CA PHE A 111 2.16 34.73 -1.97
C PHE A 111 3.46 34.58 -2.75
N GLU A 112 3.36 34.51 -4.10
CA GLU A 112 4.55 34.44 -4.99
C GLU A 112 5.45 35.68 -4.86
N ASN A 113 4.85 36.87 -4.76
CA ASN A 113 5.62 38.11 -4.55
C ASN A 113 6.36 38.09 -3.19
N SER A 114 5.73 37.54 -2.15
CA SER A 114 6.39 37.37 -0.85
C SER A 114 7.54 36.35 -0.91
N CYS A 115 7.38 35.29 -1.66
CA CYS A 115 8.47 34.34 -1.94
C CYS A 115 9.66 35.05 -2.61
N ARG A 116 9.42 35.89 -3.64
CA ARG A 116 10.47 36.66 -4.32
C ARG A 116 11.17 37.64 -3.38
N GLN A 117 10.43 38.34 -2.52
CA GLN A 117 10.97 39.28 -1.54
C GLN A 117 11.88 38.60 -0.51
N LEU A 118 11.58 37.37 -0.14
CA LEU A 118 12.37 36.58 0.80
C LEU A 118 13.46 35.73 0.10
N ASN A 119 13.63 35.86 -1.22
CA ASN A 119 14.54 35.04 -2.02
C ASN A 119 14.30 33.53 -1.87
N ILE A 120 13.05 33.12 -1.65
CA ILE A 120 12.64 31.72 -1.59
C ILE A 120 12.08 31.32 -2.95
N PRO A 121 12.70 30.34 -3.66
CA PRO A 121 12.22 29.92 -4.98
C PRO A 121 10.85 29.27 -4.89
N TYR A 122 9.87 29.78 -5.65
CA TYR A 122 8.54 29.19 -5.74
C TYR A 122 8.54 28.03 -6.75
N SER A 123 9.16 26.92 -6.36
CA SER A 123 9.36 25.75 -7.22
C SER A 123 8.15 24.80 -7.22
N LYS A 124 7.37 24.78 -6.16
CA LYS A 124 6.16 23.94 -6.02
C LYS A 124 4.96 24.78 -5.63
N LYS A 125 3.87 24.61 -6.36
CA LYS A 125 2.61 25.33 -6.04
C LYS A 125 2.00 24.78 -4.75
N LEU A 126 1.49 25.69 -3.91
CA LEU A 126 0.63 25.30 -2.81
C LEU A 126 -0.62 24.57 -3.34
N GLY A 127 -0.99 23.49 -2.69
CA GLY A 127 -2.18 22.71 -3.03
C GLY A 127 -2.87 22.21 -1.78
N LEU A 128 -4.20 22.19 -1.80
CA LEU A 128 -4.98 21.59 -0.74
C LEU A 128 -4.91 20.07 -0.81
N ASP A 129 -4.99 19.46 0.35
CA ASP A 129 -5.08 18.02 0.46
C ASP A 129 -6.50 17.50 0.23
N CYS A 130 -6.57 16.20 0.02
CA CYS A 130 -7.81 15.43 0.11
C CYS A 130 -7.79 14.67 1.45
N PRO A 131 -8.60 15.07 2.45
CA PRO A 131 -8.52 14.52 3.81
C PRO A 131 -8.73 13.00 3.90
N THR A 132 -9.27 12.37 2.87
CA THR A 132 -9.45 10.91 2.80
C THR A 132 -8.16 10.17 2.47
N ARG A 133 -7.15 10.86 1.92
CA ARG A 133 -5.87 10.29 1.45
C ARG A 133 -4.70 10.91 2.20
N TRP A 134 -4.07 10.17 3.07
CA TRP A 134 -2.95 10.65 3.89
C TRP A 134 -1.78 11.20 3.06
N ASN A 135 -1.48 10.60 1.91
CA ASN A 135 -0.38 11.07 1.03
C ASN A 135 -0.61 12.51 0.58
N SER A 136 -1.87 12.91 0.31
CA SER A 136 -2.16 14.29 -0.07
C SER A 136 -1.96 15.25 1.09
N THR A 137 -2.29 14.85 2.33
CA THR A 137 -2.02 15.64 3.54
C THR A 137 -0.51 15.77 3.76
N TYR A 138 0.24 14.66 3.63
CA TYR A 138 1.69 14.68 3.69
C TYR A 138 2.31 15.64 2.66
N MET A 139 1.88 15.55 1.40
CA MET A 139 2.38 16.43 0.32
C MET A 139 2.02 17.91 0.57
N MET A 140 0.81 18.21 1.04
CA MET A 140 0.43 19.57 1.43
C MET A 140 1.35 20.10 2.54
N LEU A 141 1.59 19.34 3.59
CA LEU A 141 2.47 19.73 4.69
C LEU A 141 3.91 19.91 4.20
N LYS A 142 4.44 18.96 3.41
CA LYS A 142 5.80 19.00 2.84
C LYS A 142 6.02 20.25 2.01
N VAL A 143 5.05 20.64 1.17
CA VAL A 143 5.13 21.86 0.37
C VAL A 143 4.96 23.11 1.24
N ALA A 144 4.03 23.11 2.20
CA ALA A 144 3.83 24.25 3.11
C ALA A 144 5.08 24.53 3.96
N LEU A 145 5.78 23.50 4.42
CA LEU A 145 7.04 23.62 5.18
C LEU A 145 8.15 24.33 4.39
N MET A 146 8.21 24.15 3.06
CA MET A 146 9.16 24.87 2.20
C MET A 146 8.96 26.39 2.27
N TYR A 147 7.76 26.84 2.57
CA TYR A 147 7.33 28.24 2.61
C TYR A 147 7.00 28.76 4.01
N LYS A 148 7.45 28.08 5.08
CA LYS A 148 7.17 28.45 6.49
C LYS A 148 7.45 29.93 6.75
N GLU A 149 8.57 30.46 6.28
CA GLU A 149 8.97 31.86 6.45
C GLU A 149 8.05 32.83 5.69
N VAL A 150 7.57 32.41 4.51
CA VAL A 150 6.61 33.20 3.71
C VAL A 150 5.30 33.37 4.46
N PHE A 151 4.78 32.28 5.04
CA PHE A 151 3.56 32.34 5.87
C PHE A 151 3.77 33.29 7.07
N GLY A 152 4.95 33.26 7.71
CA GLY A 152 5.29 34.17 8.81
C GLY A 152 5.29 35.65 8.39
N SER A 153 5.89 35.96 7.22
CA SER A 153 5.90 37.33 6.67
C SER A 153 4.48 37.80 6.30
N LEU A 154 3.68 36.94 5.69
CA LEU A 154 2.32 37.27 5.29
C LEU A 154 1.38 37.48 6.48
N LYS A 155 1.58 36.78 7.59
CA LYS A 155 0.85 37.00 8.85
C LYS A 155 0.95 38.46 9.34
N GLN A 156 2.09 39.07 9.16
CA GLN A 156 2.31 40.47 9.59
C GLN A 156 1.63 41.49 8.65
N ARG A 157 1.37 41.12 7.39
CA ARG A 157 0.90 42.03 6.35
C ARG A 157 -0.60 41.92 6.07
N ASP A 158 -1.21 40.77 6.34
CA ASP A 158 -2.62 40.51 6.06
C ASP A 158 -3.37 40.12 7.33
N SER A 159 -4.12 41.08 7.89
CA SER A 159 -4.96 40.89 9.06
C SER A 159 -6.26 40.09 8.79
N GLN A 160 -6.59 39.83 7.52
CA GLN A 160 -7.79 39.09 7.15
C GLN A 160 -7.62 37.58 7.28
N CYS A 161 -6.39 37.09 7.18
CA CYS A 161 -6.12 35.70 7.44
C CYS A 161 -6.10 35.43 8.95
N LYS A 162 -7.15 34.80 9.45
CA LYS A 162 -7.32 34.55 10.89
C LYS A 162 -6.59 33.31 11.39
N THR A 163 -6.25 32.39 10.49
CA THR A 163 -5.71 31.08 10.81
C THR A 163 -4.30 30.96 10.29
N PHE A 164 -3.31 31.25 11.14
CA PHE A 164 -1.90 30.99 10.83
C PHE A 164 -1.34 29.92 11.75
N PRO A 165 -0.58 28.96 11.24
CA PRO A 165 0.14 28.02 12.08
C PRO A 165 1.12 28.77 13.00
N ASN A 166 1.15 28.40 14.27
CA ASN A 166 2.13 28.90 15.22
C ASN A 166 3.44 28.10 15.15
N SER A 167 4.46 28.47 15.94
CA SER A 167 5.76 27.78 15.92
C SER A 167 5.64 26.30 16.26
N PHE A 168 4.78 25.96 17.23
CA PHE A 168 4.51 24.58 17.63
C PHE A 168 3.82 23.76 16.54
N ASP A 169 2.89 24.35 15.78
CA ASP A 169 2.25 23.70 14.64
C ASP A 169 3.29 23.34 13.56
N TRP A 170 4.21 24.27 13.28
CA TRP A 170 5.28 24.06 12.29
C TRP A 170 6.30 23.01 12.74
N GLU A 171 6.68 23.01 14.03
CA GLU A 171 7.58 22.01 14.60
C GLU A 171 6.97 20.61 14.51
N ASN A 172 5.69 20.46 14.88
CA ASN A 172 4.97 19.22 14.75
C ASN A 172 4.84 18.76 13.29
N ALA A 173 4.50 19.68 12.38
CA ALA A 173 4.40 19.36 10.96
C ALA A 173 5.74 18.89 10.39
N GLN A 174 6.85 19.51 10.76
CA GLN A 174 8.19 19.15 10.31
C GLN A 174 8.61 17.78 10.85
N GLU A 175 8.44 17.55 12.14
CA GLU A 175 8.78 16.29 12.81
C GLU A 175 7.99 15.10 12.21
N ILE A 176 6.69 15.29 12.01
CA ILE A 176 5.84 14.23 11.46
C ILE A 176 6.10 14.01 9.96
N CYS A 177 6.32 15.08 9.18
CA CYS A 177 6.68 14.91 7.76
C CYS A 177 7.96 14.12 7.56
N GLY A 178 9.00 14.36 8.37
CA GLY A 178 10.24 13.60 8.30
C GLY A 178 10.02 12.09 8.55
N ARG A 179 9.12 11.76 9.46
CA ARG A 179 8.79 10.35 9.77
C ARG A 179 7.89 9.70 8.72
N LEU A 180 6.96 10.45 8.16
CA LEU A 180 6.05 9.94 7.13
C LEU A 180 6.74 9.69 5.78
N GLU A 181 7.95 10.17 5.58
CA GLU A 181 8.72 9.93 4.34
C GLU A 181 8.95 8.43 4.11
N LEU A 182 9.18 7.64 5.17
CA LEU A 182 9.25 6.17 5.08
C LEU A 182 7.96 5.58 4.49
N PHE A 183 6.80 6.02 4.99
CA PHE A 183 5.51 5.53 4.50
C PHE A 183 5.25 5.94 3.05
N ASP A 184 5.67 7.14 2.65
CA ASP A 184 5.57 7.63 1.27
C ASP A 184 6.42 6.78 0.32
N ASN A 185 7.65 6.49 0.71
CA ASN A 185 8.57 5.63 -0.04
C ASN A 185 8.01 4.21 -0.18
N VAL A 186 7.57 3.59 0.91
CA VAL A 186 6.99 2.24 0.88
C VAL A 186 5.71 2.19 0.05
N THR A 187 4.84 3.18 0.19
CA THR A 187 3.62 3.29 -0.62
C THR A 187 3.96 3.41 -2.10
N SER A 188 4.97 4.19 -2.45
CA SER A 188 5.45 4.36 -3.83
C SER A 188 5.99 3.05 -4.42
N ILE A 189 6.69 2.24 -3.62
CA ILE A 189 7.15 0.89 -4.03
C ILE A 189 5.95 -0.02 -4.33
N PHE A 190 4.92 -0.04 -3.46
CA PHE A 190 3.73 -0.87 -3.67
C PHE A 190 2.89 -0.41 -4.86
N PHE A 191 3.05 0.83 -5.29
CA PHE A 191 2.42 1.38 -6.48
C PHE A 191 3.15 1.02 -7.79
N GLY A 192 4.25 0.29 -7.72
CA GLY A 192 4.94 -0.23 -8.90
C GLY A 192 4.05 -1.16 -9.73
N THR A 193 4.03 -0.94 -11.06
CA THR A 193 3.26 -1.74 -12.01
C THR A 193 4.14 -2.53 -12.97
N LYS A 194 5.46 -2.36 -12.89
CA LYS A 194 6.43 -2.96 -13.82
C LYS A 194 7.18 -4.16 -13.25
N TYR A 195 6.98 -4.45 -11.98
CA TYR A 195 7.66 -5.53 -11.25
C TYR A 195 6.70 -6.15 -10.22
N PRO A 196 6.94 -7.40 -9.80
CA PRO A 196 6.22 -8.00 -8.68
C PRO A 196 6.39 -7.16 -7.42
N THR A 197 5.33 -7.01 -6.63
CA THR A 197 5.34 -6.22 -5.39
C THR A 197 5.14 -7.07 -4.15
N THR A 198 4.72 -8.32 -4.33
CA THR A 198 4.41 -9.26 -3.23
C THR A 198 5.64 -9.61 -2.41
N ASN A 199 6.78 -9.87 -3.07
CA ASN A 199 8.08 -10.14 -2.43
C ASN A 199 8.58 -8.96 -1.60
N LEU A 200 8.27 -7.73 -2.03
CA LEU A 200 8.71 -6.50 -1.37
C LEU A 200 7.81 -6.12 -0.17
N TYR A 201 6.60 -6.68 -0.11
CA TYR A 201 5.62 -6.27 0.89
C TYR A 201 6.07 -6.60 2.31
N PHE A 202 6.36 -7.87 2.60
CA PHE A 202 6.72 -8.32 3.94
C PHE A 202 7.93 -7.58 4.51
N PRO A 203 9.08 -7.48 3.82
CA PRO A 203 10.23 -6.73 4.32
C PRO A 203 9.94 -5.26 4.60
N LYS A 204 9.20 -4.59 3.72
CA LYS A 204 8.87 -3.17 3.87
C LYS A 204 7.88 -2.90 5.01
N ILE A 205 6.97 -3.81 5.25
CA ILE A 205 6.06 -3.73 6.40
C ILE A 205 6.81 -3.99 7.72
N CYS A 206 7.77 -4.92 7.75
CA CYS A 206 8.65 -5.12 8.91
C CYS A 206 9.50 -3.87 9.18
N GLU A 207 10.04 -3.22 8.15
CA GLU A 207 10.77 -1.95 8.27
C GLU A 207 9.89 -0.87 8.94
N ILE A 208 8.66 -0.71 8.49
CA ILE A 208 7.69 0.22 9.11
C ILE A 208 7.46 -0.15 10.58
N ARG A 209 7.28 -1.43 10.89
CA ARG A 209 7.03 -1.89 12.25
C ARG A 209 8.19 -1.59 13.21
N LEU A 210 9.41 -1.82 12.74
CA LEU A 210 10.63 -1.49 13.49
C LEU A 210 10.76 0.01 13.75
N GLU A 211 10.50 0.85 12.74
CA GLU A 211 10.54 2.29 12.91
C GLU A 211 9.45 2.79 13.88
N LEU A 212 8.23 2.27 13.78
CA LEU A 212 7.17 2.59 14.74
C LEU A 212 7.56 2.22 16.19
N SER A 213 8.27 1.11 16.38
CA SER A 213 8.78 0.72 17.70
C SER A 213 9.82 1.69 18.21
N LYS A 214 10.74 2.18 17.38
CA LYS A 214 11.70 3.23 17.74
C LYS A 214 10.99 4.54 18.10
N TRP A 215 9.94 4.91 17.36
CA TRP A 215 9.18 6.12 17.63
C TRP A 215 8.42 6.05 18.95
N SER A 216 7.94 4.87 19.35
CA SER A 216 7.25 4.67 20.63
C SER A 216 8.17 4.89 21.85
N SER A 217 9.49 4.81 21.66
CA SER A 217 10.51 4.98 22.68
C SER A 217 11.28 6.31 22.57
N CYS A 218 10.91 7.20 21.63
CA CYS A 218 11.61 8.46 21.46
C CYS A 218 11.24 9.50 22.55
N SER A 219 12.03 10.57 22.69
CA SER A 219 11.78 11.61 23.69
C SER A 219 10.59 12.53 23.39
N ASN A 220 10.12 12.56 22.14
CA ASN A 220 9.01 13.42 21.74
C ASN A 220 7.66 12.75 22.04
N ILE A 221 6.92 13.31 23.02
CA ILE A 221 5.63 12.78 23.48
C ILE A 221 4.58 12.69 22.37
N ILE A 222 4.59 13.63 21.42
CA ILE A 222 3.64 13.64 20.30
C ILE A 222 3.93 12.45 19.39
N VAL A 223 5.21 12.21 19.09
CA VAL A 223 5.65 11.07 18.28
C VAL A 223 5.38 9.74 18.99
N GLN A 224 5.63 9.65 20.29
CA GLN A 224 5.28 8.46 21.08
C GLN A 224 3.78 8.15 20.99
N LYS A 225 2.93 9.17 21.20
CA LYS A 225 1.46 9.00 21.13
C LYS A 225 1.02 8.58 19.73
N MET A 226 1.60 9.19 18.70
CA MET A 226 1.36 8.82 17.30
C MET A 226 1.75 7.36 17.04
N ALA A 227 2.96 6.96 17.41
CA ALA A 227 3.46 5.61 17.22
C ALA A 227 2.60 4.56 17.94
N THR A 228 2.19 4.83 19.18
CA THR A 228 1.33 3.93 19.97
C THR A 228 0.00 3.66 19.25
N GLN A 229 -0.66 4.70 18.72
CA GLN A 229 -1.90 4.54 17.98
C GLN A 229 -1.70 3.81 16.64
N MET A 230 -0.62 4.13 15.94
CA MET A 230 -0.26 3.47 14.68
C MET A 230 0.06 1.99 14.88
N ILE A 231 0.80 1.64 15.93
CA ILE A 231 1.13 0.25 16.29
C ILE A 231 -0.13 -0.55 16.61
N ALA A 232 -1.04 -0.01 17.41
CA ALA A 232 -2.29 -0.67 17.74
C ALA A 232 -3.11 -0.98 16.48
N LYS A 233 -3.19 -0.01 15.54
CA LYS A 233 -3.88 -0.18 14.27
C LYS A 233 -3.16 -1.16 13.35
N PHE A 234 -1.84 -1.11 13.32
CA PHE A 234 -0.99 -2.01 12.55
C PHE A 234 -1.18 -3.47 12.98
N ASN A 235 -1.11 -3.74 14.28
CA ASN A 235 -1.24 -5.08 14.84
C ASN A 235 -2.60 -5.73 14.50
N HIS A 236 -3.66 -4.93 14.39
CA HIS A 236 -4.98 -5.43 14.00
C HIS A 236 -4.99 -6.06 12.59
N TYR A 237 -4.14 -5.58 11.68
CA TYR A 237 -4.07 -6.09 10.30
C TYR A 237 -2.92 -7.07 10.07
N TRP A 238 -1.91 -7.08 10.93
CA TRP A 238 -0.71 -7.87 10.77
C TRP A 238 -0.97 -9.37 10.64
N GLY A 239 -1.81 -9.93 11.52
CA GLY A 239 -2.12 -11.34 11.56
C GLY A 239 -2.78 -11.92 10.30
N ILE A 240 -3.28 -11.06 9.40
CA ILE A 240 -4.07 -11.49 8.23
C ILE A 240 -3.22 -11.59 6.96
N VAL A 241 -2.12 -10.83 6.87
CA VAL A 241 -1.44 -10.59 5.57
C VAL A 241 -0.03 -11.18 5.51
N HIS A 242 0.54 -11.57 6.65
CA HIS A 242 1.98 -11.88 6.72
C HIS A 242 2.39 -13.23 6.14
N GLU A 243 1.52 -14.26 6.15
CA GLU A 243 1.91 -15.62 5.76
C GLU A 243 2.30 -15.71 4.28
N LEU A 244 1.39 -15.38 3.38
CA LEU A 244 1.64 -15.48 1.94
C LEU A 244 2.71 -14.52 1.45
N THR A 245 2.73 -13.30 1.97
CA THR A 245 3.73 -12.28 1.60
C THR A 245 5.11 -12.58 2.19
N GLY A 246 5.17 -13.26 3.35
CA GLY A 246 6.41 -13.80 3.90
C GLY A 246 7.00 -14.88 2.99
N VAL A 247 6.16 -15.82 2.53
CA VAL A 247 6.60 -16.81 1.53
C VAL A 247 7.07 -16.14 0.24
N ALA A 248 6.37 -15.12 -0.25
CA ALA A 248 6.79 -14.37 -1.44
C ALA A 248 8.17 -13.72 -1.27
N ALA A 249 8.48 -13.22 -0.07
CA ALA A 249 9.79 -12.63 0.22
C ALA A 249 10.91 -13.68 0.21
N ILE A 250 10.64 -14.91 0.64
CA ILE A 250 11.62 -16.04 0.56
C ILE A 250 11.96 -16.36 -0.91
N PHE A 251 11.00 -16.21 -1.83
CA PHE A 251 11.23 -16.42 -3.26
C PHE A 251 11.96 -15.26 -3.96
N ASP A 252 12.39 -14.24 -3.22
CA ASP A 252 13.27 -13.20 -3.74
C ASP A 252 14.73 -13.55 -3.44
N PRO A 253 15.55 -13.93 -4.43
CA PRO A 253 16.92 -14.36 -4.21
C PRO A 253 17.84 -13.21 -3.76
N GLN A 254 17.39 -11.98 -3.75
CA GLN A 254 18.11 -10.83 -3.20
C GLN A 254 17.91 -10.65 -1.69
N TYR A 255 16.97 -11.41 -1.09
CA TYR A 255 16.71 -11.33 0.35
C TYR A 255 17.45 -12.41 1.16
N GLU A 256 18.10 -11.97 2.21
CA GLU A 256 18.80 -12.84 3.14
C GLU A 256 17.83 -13.44 4.18
N GLU A 257 17.86 -14.78 4.36
CA GLU A 257 17.07 -15.49 5.36
C GLU A 257 17.29 -14.92 6.78
N LYS A 258 18.52 -14.56 7.12
CA LYS A 258 18.87 -13.94 8.42
C LYS A 258 18.23 -12.58 8.63
N SER A 259 18.06 -11.81 7.57
CA SER A 259 17.34 -10.53 7.60
C SER A 259 15.86 -10.74 7.87
N MET A 260 15.28 -11.82 7.35
CA MET A 260 13.89 -12.20 7.62
C MET A 260 13.69 -12.73 9.04
N GLU A 261 14.60 -13.56 9.56
CA GLU A 261 14.53 -14.03 10.95
C GLU A 261 14.59 -12.89 11.97
N SER A 262 15.48 -11.93 11.78
CA SER A 262 15.57 -10.75 12.65
C SER A 262 14.34 -9.87 12.56
N SER A 263 13.78 -9.69 11.35
CA SER A 263 12.58 -8.91 11.12
C SER A 263 11.34 -9.59 11.70
N HIS A 264 11.20 -10.91 11.53
CA HIS A 264 10.08 -11.68 12.05
C HIS A 264 10.09 -11.73 13.58
N ARG A 265 11.22 -12.07 14.20
CA ARG A 265 11.37 -12.05 15.68
C ARG A 265 11.07 -10.70 16.28
N SER A 266 11.47 -9.61 15.62
CA SER A 266 11.17 -8.26 16.07
C SER A 266 9.69 -7.92 15.93
N CYS A 267 9.00 -8.49 14.93
CA CYS A 267 7.56 -8.30 14.74
C CYS A 267 6.74 -9.13 15.74
N ASP A 268 7.13 -10.39 16.03
CA ASP A 268 6.37 -11.29 16.91
C ASP A 268 6.60 -10.98 18.40
N TYR A 269 7.84 -10.62 18.81
CA TYR A 269 8.17 -10.36 20.21
C TYR A 269 7.38 -9.20 20.83
N MET A 270 6.88 -8.27 20.02
CA MET A 270 6.08 -7.12 20.48
C MET A 270 4.56 -7.31 20.39
N GLY A 271 4.10 -8.43 19.81
CA GLY A 271 2.68 -8.81 19.79
C GLY A 271 2.22 -9.57 21.05
N SER A 272 3.15 -10.11 21.84
CA SER A 272 2.87 -11.01 22.96
C SER A 272 2.94 -10.31 24.32
N THR A 273 2.12 -9.28 24.54
CA THR A 273 1.79 -8.83 25.90
C THR A 273 0.34 -9.17 26.21
N SER A 274 0.05 -10.47 26.30
CA SER A 274 -1.05 -10.97 27.11
C SER A 274 -0.82 -12.45 27.40
N THR A 275 -0.52 -12.71 28.65
CA THR A 275 -0.51 -13.99 29.34
C THR A 275 -1.69 -14.86 28.94
N HIS A 276 -1.40 -16.01 28.33
CA HIS A 276 -2.02 -17.27 28.70
C HIS A 276 -1.24 -18.39 28.01
N GLU A 277 -0.52 -19.17 28.82
CA GLU A 277 -0.07 -20.49 28.44
C GLU A 277 -1.29 -21.35 28.17
N MET A 278 -1.50 -21.72 26.92
CA MET A 278 -2.32 -22.85 26.56
C MET A 278 -1.62 -23.59 25.41
N ASP A 279 -1.29 -24.82 25.68
CA ASP A 279 -0.81 -25.85 24.76
C ASP A 279 -1.72 -25.94 23.52
N GLY A 280 -1.15 -25.81 22.33
CA GLY A 280 -1.86 -26.02 21.09
C GLY A 280 -1.04 -25.56 19.86
N ASP A 281 -0.53 -26.53 19.10
CA ASP A 281 0.25 -26.36 17.86
C ASP A 281 -0.51 -25.61 16.71
N GLU A 282 -1.72 -25.15 16.98
CA GLU A 282 -2.63 -24.57 15.98
C GLU A 282 -2.42 -23.07 15.69
N ASN A 283 -1.65 -22.35 16.50
CA ASN A 283 -1.47 -20.88 16.37
C ASN A 283 -0.08 -20.45 15.89
N LEU A 284 0.72 -21.34 15.35
CA LEU A 284 2.05 -21.00 14.84
C LEU A 284 1.95 -20.41 13.44
N SER A 285 2.70 -19.30 13.21
CA SER A 285 2.82 -18.72 11.87
C SER A 285 3.41 -19.73 10.87
N ALA A 286 3.19 -19.54 9.58
CA ALA A 286 3.79 -20.38 8.54
C ALA A 286 5.32 -20.41 8.66
N TRP A 287 5.92 -19.29 9.08
CA TRP A 287 7.35 -19.20 9.36
C TRP A 287 7.77 -20.05 10.55
N ASP A 288 7.07 -20.00 11.69
CA ASP A 288 7.38 -20.82 12.86
C ASP A 288 7.22 -22.31 12.57
N LYS A 289 6.20 -22.67 11.78
CA LYS A 289 6.01 -24.05 11.28
C LYS A 289 7.19 -24.49 10.42
N TYR A 290 7.67 -23.61 9.52
CA TYR A 290 8.85 -23.84 8.69
C TYR A 290 10.12 -23.99 9.54
N VAL A 291 10.41 -23.07 10.46
CA VAL A 291 11.59 -23.12 11.34
C VAL A 291 11.54 -24.36 12.22
N LYS A 292 10.37 -24.73 12.78
CA LYS A 292 10.21 -25.98 13.54
C LYS A 292 10.39 -27.23 12.68
N ALA A 293 9.92 -27.21 11.44
CA ALA A 293 10.12 -28.32 10.51
C ALA A 293 11.60 -28.48 10.15
N LYS A 294 12.29 -27.36 9.83
CA LYS A 294 13.74 -27.35 9.55
C LYS A 294 14.57 -27.92 10.71
N ASN A 295 14.20 -27.60 11.95
CA ASN A 295 14.92 -28.08 13.16
C ASN A 295 14.57 -29.51 13.55
N ARG A 296 13.53 -30.15 13.00
CA ARG A 296 13.08 -31.51 13.32
C ARG A 296 13.56 -32.57 12.34
N VAL A 297 14.12 -32.20 11.19
CA VAL A 297 14.52 -33.14 10.13
C VAL A 297 15.90 -33.73 10.46
N PRO A 298 16.07 -35.07 10.61
CA PRO A 298 17.37 -35.70 10.74
C PRO A 298 18.19 -35.49 9.47
N GLN A 299 19.51 -35.30 9.62
CA GLN A 299 20.47 -35.00 8.53
C GLN A 299 20.61 -36.06 7.42
N SER A 300 19.76 -37.07 7.33
CA SER A 300 19.84 -38.18 6.38
C SER A 300 18.78 -38.19 5.29
N VAL A 301 17.99 -37.14 5.17
CA VAL A 301 16.95 -37.01 4.11
C VAL A 301 17.55 -36.36 2.87
N LEU A 302 17.25 -36.92 1.69
CA LEU A 302 17.56 -36.30 0.38
C LEU A 302 17.07 -34.85 0.38
N LYS A 303 17.99 -33.90 0.14
CA LYS A 303 17.67 -32.47 0.08
C LYS A 303 16.61 -32.21 -0.99
N THR A 304 15.62 -31.39 -0.65
CA THR A 304 14.59 -30.95 -1.57
C THR A 304 15.11 -29.80 -2.46
N GLU A 305 14.37 -29.46 -3.54
CA GLU A 305 14.67 -28.24 -4.33
C GLU A 305 14.76 -27.00 -3.44
N PHE A 306 13.90 -26.92 -2.43
CA PHE A 306 13.84 -25.80 -1.50
C PHE A 306 15.09 -25.71 -0.60
N ASP A 307 15.57 -26.84 -0.10
CA ASP A 307 16.82 -26.87 0.68
C ASP A 307 18.01 -26.41 -0.17
N HIS A 308 18.07 -26.85 -1.43
CA HIS A 308 19.12 -26.43 -2.36
C HIS A 308 19.01 -24.93 -2.70
N TYR A 309 17.79 -24.40 -2.85
CA TYR A 309 17.57 -22.99 -3.09
C TYR A 309 18.04 -22.13 -1.91
N LEU A 310 17.72 -22.51 -0.68
CA LEU A 310 18.12 -21.78 0.52
C LEU A 310 19.63 -21.83 0.81
N GLU A 311 20.34 -22.82 0.23
CA GLU A 311 21.81 -22.92 0.32
C GLU A 311 22.52 -22.11 -0.77
N GLU A 312 21.82 -21.61 -1.80
CA GLU A 312 22.41 -20.72 -2.79
C GLU A 312 22.81 -19.38 -2.15
N GLY A 313 23.87 -18.79 -2.68
CA GLY A 313 24.28 -17.45 -2.30
C GLY A 313 23.23 -16.41 -2.72
N ILE A 314 23.19 -15.33 -1.96
CA ILE A 314 22.29 -14.20 -2.19
C ILE A 314 22.73 -13.47 -3.45
N GLU A 315 21.78 -13.17 -4.34
CA GLU A 315 22.04 -12.33 -5.51
C GLU A 315 22.27 -10.88 -5.06
N PRO A 316 23.26 -10.19 -5.64
CA PRO A 316 23.53 -8.80 -5.30
C PRO A 316 22.30 -7.91 -5.54
N GLU A 317 22.05 -6.96 -4.63
CA GLU A 317 20.99 -5.98 -4.81
C GLU A 317 21.28 -5.10 -6.04
N SER A 318 20.39 -5.12 -7.02
CA SER A 318 20.48 -4.34 -8.25
C SER A 318 19.11 -3.78 -8.62
N GLN A 319 19.08 -2.51 -9.04
CA GLN A 319 17.85 -1.88 -9.54
C GLN A 319 17.34 -2.47 -10.86
N GLU A 320 18.19 -3.15 -11.60
CA GLU A 320 17.85 -3.80 -12.89
C GLU A 320 17.50 -5.29 -12.73
N PHE A 321 17.45 -5.80 -11.49
CA PHE A 321 17.18 -7.21 -11.25
C PHE A 321 15.73 -7.56 -11.59
N ASP A 322 15.55 -8.51 -12.51
CA ASP A 322 14.26 -9.07 -12.89
C ASP A 322 14.08 -10.46 -12.25
N ILE A 323 13.33 -10.49 -11.15
CA ILE A 323 13.04 -11.70 -10.39
C ILE A 323 12.30 -12.76 -11.23
N LEU A 324 11.41 -12.35 -12.14
CA LEU A 324 10.66 -13.28 -12.99
C LEU A 324 11.58 -13.92 -14.04
N MET A 325 12.51 -13.15 -14.59
CA MET A 325 13.53 -13.66 -15.50
C MET A 325 14.51 -14.57 -14.78
N TRP A 326 14.89 -14.24 -13.56
CA TRP A 326 15.75 -15.09 -12.72
C TRP A 326 15.13 -16.48 -12.49
N TRP A 327 13.86 -16.56 -12.09
CA TRP A 327 13.14 -17.82 -11.92
C TRP A 327 12.96 -18.56 -13.24
N LYS A 328 12.68 -17.86 -14.33
CA LYS A 328 12.55 -18.45 -15.67
C LYS A 328 13.85 -19.16 -16.10
N LEU A 329 14.99 -18.55 -15.86
CA LEU A 329 16.30 -19.13 -16.22
C LEU A 329 16.66 -20.36 -15.37
N ARG A 330 16.11 -20.47 -14.17
CA ARG A 330 16.34 -21.59 -13.24
C ARG A 330 15.27 -22.69 -13.27
N ALA A 331 14.37 -22.65 -14.23
CA ALA A 331 13.28 -23.62 -14.36
C ALA A 331 13.75 -25.08 -14.48
N THR A 332 14.92 -25.32 -15.08
CA THR A 332 15.51 -26.68 -15.16
C THR A 332 16.11 -27.16 -13.86
N LYS A 333 16.61 -26.25 -13.02
CA LYS A 333 17.20 -26.57 -11.72
C LYS A 333 16.14 -26.71 -10.63
N TYR A 334 15.11 -25.86 -10.68
CA TYR A 334 14.04 -25.74 -9.69
C TYR A 334 12.66 -25.75 -10.35
N PRO A 335 12.23 -26.83 -11.00
CA PRO A 335 10.97 -26.87 -11.75
C PRO A 335 9.73 -26.63 -10.87
N ILE A 336 9.70 -27.19 -9.66
CA ILE A 336 8.57 -27.04 -8.73
C ILE A 336 8.58 -25.65 -8.10
N LEU A 337 9.72 -25.19 -7.60
CA LEU A 337 9.84 -23.88 -6.97
C LEU A 337 9.57 -22.76 -7.96
N GLN A 338 9.99 -22.88 -9.20
CA GLN A 338 9.73 -21.90 -10.25
C GLN A 338 8.21 -21.76 -10.52
N ALA A 339 7.47 -22.86 -10.52
CA ALA A 339 6.03 -22.82 -10.68
C ALA A 339 5.36 -22.09 -9.50
N ILE A 340 5.75 -22.45 -8.26
CA ILE A 340 5.24 -21.81 -7.05
C ILE A 340 5.61 -20.32 -7.01
N ALA A 341 6.87 -19.98 -7.28
CA ALA A 341 7.33 -18.59 -7.31
C ALA A 341 6.54 -17.74 -8.32
N LYS A 342 6.28 -18.29 -9.51
CA LYS A 342 5.48 -17.62 -10.53
C LYS A 342 4.05 -17.31 -10.06
N ASP A 343 3.42 -18.26 -9.37
CA ASP A 343 2.06 -18.10 -8.89
C ASP A 343 1.99 -17.08 -7.74
N ILE A 344 2.92 -17.15 -6.78
CA ILE A 344 2.97 -16.27 -5.63
C ILE A 344 3.37 -14.83 -6.03
N LEU A 345 4.38 -14.66 -6.88
CA LEU A 345 4.85 -13.36 -7.35
C LEU A 345 3.84 -12.66 -8.27
N ALA A 346 2.90 -13.40 -8.86
CA ALA A 346 1.83 -12.82 -9.65
C ALA A 346 0.74 -12.11 -8.80
N ILE A 347 0.73 -12.32 -7.50
CA ILE A 347 -0.29 -11.75 -6.59
C ILE A 347 -0.06 -10.24 -6.43
N PRO A 348 -1.00 -9.36 -6.81
CA PRO A 348 -0.83 -7.93 -6.61
C PRO A 348 -1.13 -7.53 -5.16
N VAL A 349 -0.22 -6.82 -4.51
CA VAL A 349 -0.47 -6.23 -3.17
C VAL A 349 -1.15 -4.86 -3.24
N SER A 350 -1.37 -4.32 -4.44
CA SER A 350 -2.03 -3.03 -4.66
C SER A 350 -3.00 -3.07 -5.84
N ILE A 351 -4.02 -2.21 -5.79
CA ILE A 351 -5.03 -2.04 -6.86
C ILE A 351 -4.82 -0.72 -7.63
N VAL A 352 -3.57 -0.27 -7.72
CA VAL A 352 -3.23 1.04 -8.35
C VAL A 352 -3.71 1.15 -9.78
N ALA A 353 -3.65 0.08 -10.54
CA ALA A 353 -4.17 0.07 -11.91
C ALA A 353 -5.65 0.46 -11.94
N SER A 354 -6.48 -0.06 -11.02
CA SER A 354 -7.89 0.30 -10.91
C SER A 354 -8.10 1.70 -10.36
N GLU A 355 -7.32 2.14 -9.35
CA GLU A 355 -7.47 3.51 -8.79
C GLU A 355 -7.09 4.61 -9.77
N SER A 356 -5.98 4.46 -10.49
CA SER A 356 -5.60 5.42 -11.54
C SER A 356 -6.66 5.51 -12.60
N THR A 357 -7.29 4.39 -12.90
CA THR A 357 -8.37 4.28 -13.88
C THR A 357 -9.67 4.93 -13.36
N PHE A 358 -10.03 4.72 -12.08
CA PHE A 358 -11.16 5.45 -11.46
C PHE A 358 -10.91 6.96 -11.38
N SER A 359 -9.70 7.40 -11.07
CA SER A 359 -9.34 8.82 -11.09
C SER A 359 -9.51 9.45 -12.48
N THR A 360 -9.18 8.67 -13.50
CA THR A 360 -9.32 9.09 -14.91
C THR A 360 -10.78 9.09 -15.36
N SER A 361 -11.57 8.09 -14.94
CA SER A 361 -13.01 8.04 -15.23
C SER A 361 -13.76 9.23 -14.62
N GLY A 362 -13.40 9.62 -13.39
CA GLY A 362 -13.96 10.83 -12.76
C GLY A 362 -13.71 12.12 -13.55
N ARG A 363 -12.63 12.18 -14.33
CA ARG A 363 -12.36 13.31 -15.25
C ARG A 363 -13.14 13.19 -16.56
N LEU A 364 -13.41 11.98 -17.04
CA LEU A 364 -14.21 11.73 -18.24
C LEU A 364 -15.70 11.96 -17.97
N ILE A 365 -16.18 11.55 -16.79
CA ILE A 365 -17.58 11.74 -16.36
C ILE A 365 -17.68 13.11 -15.68
N SER A 366 -17.52 14.18 -16.46
CA SER A 366 -17.81 15.53 -15.99
C SER A 366 -19.33 15.78 -15.97
N PRO A 367 -19.84 16.79 -15.23
CA PRO A 367 -21.27 17.16 -15.26
C PRO A 367 -21.81 17.35 -16.68
N HIS A 368 -20.98 17.80 -17.61
CA HIS A 368 -21.34 18.00 -19.02
C HIS A 368 -21.38 16.70 -19.84
N ARG A 369 -20.77 15.63 -19.35
CA ARG A 369 -20.70 14.28 -19.97
C ARG A 369 -21.46 13.21 -19.20
N SER A 370 -22.27 13.59 -18.22
CA SER A 370 -23.07 12.68 -17.39
C SER A 370 -24.16 11.90 -18.15
N ARG A 371 -24.41 12.25 -19.41
CA ARG A 371 -25.40 11.59 -20.32
C ARG A 371 -24.80 10.47 -21.17
N LEU A 372 -23.51 10.16 -21.03
CA LEU A 372 -22.91 9.02 -21.75
C LEU A 372 -23.53 7.71 -21.26
N LYS A 373 -23.85 6.83 -22.22
CA LYS A 373 -24.32 5.49 -21.89
C LYS A 373 -23.22 4.69 -21.20
N PRO A 374 -23.53 3.80 -20.25
CA PRO A 374 -22.56 2.96 -19.56
C PRO A 374 -21.57 2.26 -20.50
N ASN A 375 -22.06 1.59 -21.55
CA ASN A 375 -21.22 0.91 -22.53
C ASN A 375 -20.26 1.85 -23.27
N THR A 376 -20.64 3.10 -23.49
CA THR A 376 -19.74 4.10 -24.12
C THR A 376 -18.62 4.49 -23.17
N ILE A 377 -18.92 4.63 -21.88
CA ILE A 377 -17.91 4.92 -20.84
C ILE A 377 -16.94 3.74 -20.74
N GLU A 378 -17.44 2.53 -20.68
CA GLU A 378 -16.65 1.30 -20.65
C GLU A 378 -15.67 1.22 -21.83
N VAL A 379 -16.16 1.40 -23.06
CA VAL A 379 -15.32 1.40 -24.27
C VAL A 379 -14.26 2.49 -24.22
N LEU A 380 -14.60 3.71 -23.81
CA LEU A 380 -13.66 4.83 -23.71
C LEU A 380 -12.57 4.56 -22.67
N MET A 381 -12.92 3.97 -21.53
CA MET A 381 -11.99 3.67 -20.46
C MET A 381 -11.05 2.53 -20.83
N CYS A 382 -11.58 1.46 -21.42
CA CYS A 382 -10.77 0.35 -21.94
C CYS A 382 -9.82 0.82 -23.03
N ALA A 383 -10.32 1.57 -24.02
CA ALA A 383 -9.51 2.10 -25.11
C ALA A 383 -8.39 3.03 -24.59
N GLN A 384 -8.68 3.89 -23.63
CA GLN A 384 -7.66 4.75 -23.02
C GLN A 384 -6.56 3.92 -22.31
N SER A 385 -6.95 2.90 -21.53
CA SER A 385 -5.99 2.04 -20.84
C SER A 385 -5.08 1.30 -21.82
N TRP A 386 -5.64 0.77 -22.90
CA TRP A 386 -4.89 0.03 -23.93
C TRP A 386 -3.98 0.93 -24.75
N LEU A 387 -4.45 2.11 -25.16
CA LEU A 387 -3.63 3.08 -25.88
C LEU A 387 -2.47 3.60 -25.03
N TRP A 388 -2.70 3.80 -23.74
CA TRP A 388 -1.66 4.22 -22.81
C TRP A 388 -0.56 3.16 -22.66
N GLU A 389 -0.93 1.88 -22.61
CA GLU A 389 0.05 0.78 -22.63
C GLU A 389 0.87 0.73 -23.93
N ILE A 390 0.25 0.93 -25.08
CA ILE A 390 0.92 0.94 -26.37
C ILE A 390 1.92 2.10 -26.45
N ILE A 391 1.50 3.30 -26.08
CA ILE A 391 2.35 4.51 -26.09
C ILE A 391 3.55 4.36 -25.17
N ASN A 392 3.39 3.78 -23.97
CA ASN A 392 4.48 3.61 -23.00
C ASN A 392 5.39 2.41 -23.31
N LYS A 393 4.96 1.46 -24.12
CA LYS A 393 5.81 0.32 -24.57
C LYS A 393 6.68 0.64 -25.77
N GLY A 394 6.56 1.85 -26.35
CA GLY A 394 7.47 2.33 -27.40
C GLY A 394 7.35 1.57 -28.74
N VAL A 395 6.13 1.16 -29.12
CA VAL A 395 5.84 0.64 -30.48
C VAL A 395 5.30 1.75 -31.35
#